data_708ac869049ef15d685849cb897d955a
#
_entry.id   708ac869049ef15d685849cb897d955a
#
_cell.length_a   1.000
_cell.length_b   1.000
_cell.length_c   1.000
_cell.angle_alpha   90.00
_cell.angle_beta   90.00
_cell.angle_gamma   90.00
#
_symmetry.space_group_name_H-M   'P 1'
#
loop_
_entity.id
_entity.type
_entity.pdbx_description
1 polymer ?
#
loop_
_entity_poly.entity_id
_entity_poly.type
_entity_poly.pdbx_seq_one_letter_code
_entity_poly.pdbx_strand_id
1 'polypeptide(L)'
;MLDNRPFKRLLLGTALALGLIGSAAAADLQPLRVANQKSTIKALLEASGETRNVPYTIQWSEFPSASPLGEALNAGAVDIGALGDAPYVFALGAGASLKVVSIIHSEGRTTTALVVPKDSPIKTVADLKGKKIVTGRGSIGHYLAIKALATAGLTTQDVQFIFLLPSESRLVLDNGTADAWATWDPYTTVVTSQSQARVLISGNQLLSNHLYLAATSQAIADKRPQLDDFVARVDRAYAWANTHPNEYAAAQARITGLPLDVHVTVAKDTRLNPVTIDDAVIRGLQATADTYQQEGLLLKHIDVSQGFDKSFNAKRVPFNQASR
;
A
#
# COMPACT_ATOMS: atom_id res chain seq x y z
N MET A 1 -35.09 -90.18 36.95
CA MET A 1 -33.72 -90.43 36.80
C MET A 1 -33.14 -89.31 35.93
N LEU A 2 -32.30 -88.57 36.41
CA LEU A 2 -31.54 -87.48 35.86
C LEU A 2 -32.33 -86.31 35.27
N ASP A 3 -32.53 -85.34 36.15
CA ASP A 3 -33.03 -84.02 35.93
C ASP A 3 -31.88 -83.15 35.30
N ASN A 4 -32.16 -82.50 34.20
CA ASN A 4 -31.20 -81.65 33.52
C ASN A 4 -31.83 -80.25 33.24
N ARG A 5 -31.64 -79.28 34.18
CA ARG A 5 -32.06 -77.92 34.01
C ARG A 5 -30.89 -77.11 33.49
N PRO A 6 -31.02 -76.36 32.39
CA PRO A 6 -29.96 -75.46 31.94
C PRO A 6 -30.06 -74.06 32.62
N PHE A 7 -28.93 -73.65 33.17
CA PHE A 7 -28.67 -72.33 33.70
C PHE A 7 -28.74 -71.28 32.61
N LYS A 8 -29.64 -70.31 32.74
CA LYS A 8 -29.65 -69.06 31.93
C LYS A 8 -28.57 -68.12 32.47
N ARG A 9 -27.49 -67.94 31.72
CA ARG A 9 -26.53 -66.86 31.96
C ARG A 9 -27.00 -65.57 31.25
N LEU A 10 -27.32 -64.56 32.05
CA LEU A 10 -27.64 -63.24 31.60
C LEU A 10 -26.32 -62.52 31.30
N LEU A 11 -25.99 -62.32 30.03
CA LEU A 11 -24.86 -61.50 29.61
C LEU A 11 -25.31 -60.06 29.55
N LEU A 12 -24.84 -59.22 30.55
CA LEU A 12 -24.95 -57.79 30.52
C LEU A 12 -23.90 -57.23 29.52
N GLY A 13 -24.37 -56.83 28.34
CA GLY A 13 -23.53 -56.17 27.34
C GLY A 13 -23.33 -54.69 27.73
N THR A 14 -22.15 -54.35 28.25
CA THR A 14 -21.72 -52.95 28.45
C THR A 14 -21.31 -52.40 27.09
N ALA A 15 -22.17 -51.57 26.48
CA ALA A 15 -21.84 -50.83 25.28
C ALA A 15 -20.87 -49.68 25.65
N LEU A 16 -19.59 -49.84 25.33
CA LEU A 16 -18.57 -48.84 25.45
C LEU A 16 -18.74 -47.87 24.27
N ALA A 17 -19.46 -46.78 24.48
CA ALA A 17 -19.52 -45.69 23.51
C ALA A 17 -18.18 -44.96 23.53
N LEU A 18 -17.24 -45.33 22.63
CA LEU A 18 -16.06 -44.54 22.32
C LEU A 18 -16.55 -43.25 21.61
N GLY A 19 -16.60 -42.15 22.35
CA GLY A 19 -16.73 -40.83 21.79
C GLY A 19 -15.51 -40.49 20.90
N LEU A 20 -15.70 -40.55 19.60
CA LEU A 20 -14.79 -39.93 18.62
C LEU A 20 -14.79 -38.41 18.87
N ILE A 21 -13.91 -37.98 19.77
CA ILE A 21 -13.52 -36.56 19.80
C ILE A 21 -12.70 -36.36 18.52
N GLY A 22 -13.39 -35.99 17.45
CA GLY A 22 -12.78 -35.51 16.25
C GLY A 22 -12.02 -34.25 16.62
N SER A 23 -10.69 -34.34 16.81
CA SER A 23 -9.81 -33.19 16.73
C SER A 23 -10.04 -32.60 15.34
N ALA A 24 -10.80 -31.50 15.27
CA ALA A 24 -10.79 -30.67 14.11
C ALA A 24 -9.34 -30.19 13.97
N ALA A 25 -8.58 -30.90 13.13
CA ALA A 25 -7.29 -30.41 12.67
C ALA A 25 -7.59 -29.02 12.10
N ALA A 26 -7.07 -27.96 12.75
CA ALA A 26 -7.09 -26.64 12.17
C ALA A 26 -6.47 -26.81 10.79
N ALA A 27 -7.27 -26.67 9.73
CA ALA A 27 -6.76 -26.74 8.38
C ALA A 27 -5.62 -25.74 8.29
N ASP A 28 -4.42 -26.22 7.97
CA ASP A 28 -3.25 -25.36 7.83
C ASP A 28 -3.60 -24.31 6.75
N LEU A 29 -3.81 -23.08 7.18
CA LEU A 29 -4.19 -22.01 6.27
C LEU A 29 -3.04 -21.79 5.27
N GLN A 30 -3.39 -21.68 3.99
CA GLN A 30 -2.40 -21.42 2.95
C GLN A 30 -1.59 -20.15 3.27
N PRO A 31 -0.29 -20.11 2.94
CA PRO A 31 0.51 -18.90 3.12
C PRO A 31 -0.08 -17.71 2.37
N LEU A 32 -0.04 -16.53 3.00
CA LEU A 32 -0.38 -15.26 2.36
C LEU A 32 0.89 -14.63 1.79
N ARG A 33 0.95 -14.47 0.45
CA ARG A 33 2.08 -13.87 -0.25
C ARG A 33 1.86 -12.35 -0.30
N VAL A 34 2.67 -11.61 0.45
CA VAL A 34 2.52 -10.16 0.61
C VAL A 34 3.64 -9.42 -0.12
N ALA A 35 3.26 -8.56 -1.05
CA ALA A 35 4.16 -7.64 -1.69
C ALA A 35 4.43 -6.44 -0.77
N ASN A 36 5.69 -6.19 -0.47
CA ASN A 36 6.13 -5.08 0.37
C ASN A 36 7.01 -4.13 -0.43
N GLN A 37 6.66 -2.87 -0.43
CA GLN A 37 7.56 -1.81 -0.84
C GLN A 37 8.44 -1.46 0.37
N LYS A 38 9.74 -1.30 0.17
CA LYS A 38 10.70 -1.04 1.25
C LYS A 38 10.15 -0.02 2.25
N SER A 39 10.16 -0.35 3.53
CA SER A 39 9.68 0.49 4.64
C SER A 39 8.18 0.73 4.79
N THR A 40 7.32 -0.01 4.11
CA THR A 40 5.88 0.17 4.26
C THR A 40 5.27 -0.80 5.28
N ILE A 41 4.54 -1.81 4.83
CA ILE A 41 3.67 -2.64 5.67
C ILE A 41 4.47 -3.57 6.60
N LYS A 42 5.56 -4.18 6.10
CA LYS A 42 6.35 -5.12 6.90
C LYS A 42 6.95 -4.47 8.14
N ALA A 43 7.62 -3.32 7.97
CA ALA A 43 8.18 -2.54 9.07
C ALA A 43 7.13 -2.13 10.10
N LEU A 44 5.96 -1.74 9.59
CA LEU A 44 4.82 -1.34 10.41
C LEU A 44 4.29 -2.49 11.27
N LEU A 45 4.02 -3.66 10.66
CA LEU A 45 3.50 -4.83 11.36
C LEU A 45 4.50 -5.41 12.36
N GLU A 46 5.80 -5.41 12.03
CA GLU A 46 6.86 -5.86 12.93
C GLU A 46 6.97 -4.92 14.15
N ALA A 47 7.00 -3.61 13.92
CA ALA A 47 7.14 -2.62 14.98
C ALA A 47 5.93 -2.59 15.94
N SER A 48 4.72 -2.69 15.40
CA SER A 48 3.49 -2.73 16.19
C SER A 48 3.25 -4.07 16.90
N GLY A 49 4.01 -5.11 16.54
CA GLY A 49 3.82 -6.47 17.07
C GLY A 49 2.69 -7.25 16.41
N GLU A 50 2.09 -6.73 15.34
CA GLU A 50 0.99 -7.37 14.62
C GLU A 50 1.43 -8.59 13.78
N THR A 51 2.73 -8.90 13.72
CA THR A 51 3.26 -10.17 13.19
C THR A 51 3.18 -11.32 14.19
N ARG A 52 2.84 -11.07 15.46
CA ARG A 52 2.73 -12.11 16.49
C ARG A 52 1.39 -12.85 16.38
N ASN A 53 1.43 -14.17 16.66
CA ASN A 53 0.23 -15.02 16.70
C ASN A 53 -0.62 -14.95 15.42
N VAL A 54 0.03 -14.85 14.26
CA VAL A 54 -0.62 -14.94 12.95
C VAL A 54 -0.94 -16.43 12.71
N PRO A 55 -2.20 -16.79 12.41
CA PRO A 55 -2.59 -18.20 12.25
C PRO A 55 -2.21 -18.80 10.89
N TYR A 56 -1.44 -18.09 10.07
CA TYR A 56 -0.94 -18.51 8.76
C TYR A 56 0.47 -17.95 8.54
N THR A 57 1.21 -18.49 7.57
CA THR A 57 2.52 -17.96 7.20
C THR A 57 2.37 -16.72 6.31
N ILE A 58 3.06 -15.63 6.63
CA ILE A 58 3.22 -14.46 5.74
C ILE A 58 4.52 -14.63 4.96
N GLN A 59 4.41 -14.71 3.63
CA GLN A 59 5.56 -14.74 2.72
C GLN A 59 5.76 -13.35 2.11
N TRP A 60 6.87 -12.69 2.48
CA TRP A 60 7.19 -11.36 2.03
C TRP A 60 8.00 -11.37 0.73
N SER A 61 7.61 -10.51 -0.22
CA SER A 61 8.38 -10.19 -1.43
C SER A 61 8.65 -8.69 -1.47
N GLU A 62 9.93 -8.30 -1.58
CA GLU A 62 10.35 -6.90 -1.53
C GLU A 62 10.44 -6.29 -2.93
N PHE A 63 9.91 -5.08 -3.08
CA PHE A 63 9.91 -4.32 -4.33
C PHE A 63 10.50 -2.92 -4.14
N PRO A 64 11.26 -2.40 -5.13
CA PRO A 64 11.88 -1.08 -5.04
C PRO A 64 10.87 0.07 -5.15
N SER A 65 9.73 -0.17 -5.80
CA SER A 65 8.67 0.82 -6.00
C SER A 65 7.33 0.13 -6.27
N ALA A 66 6.25 0.92 -6.31
CA ALA A 66 4.90 0.42 -6.51
C ALA A 66 4.63 -0.14 -7.92
N SER A 67 5.36 0.32 -8.98
CA SER A 67 5.12 -0.18 -10.34
C SER A 67 5.49 -1.65 -10.50
N PRO A 68 6.71 -2.13 -10.17
CA PRO A 68 7.03 -3.56 -10.22
C PRO A 68 6.21 -4.39 -9.22
N LEU A 69 5.75 -3.80 -8.10
CA LEU A 69 4.81 -4.46 -7.19
C LEU A 69 3.45 -4.71 -7.89
N GLY A 70 2.94 -3.71 -8.61
CA GLY A 70 1.71 -3.85 -9.40
C GLY A 70 1.82 -4.90 -10.50
N GLU A 71 2.98 -5.01 -11.15
CA GLU A 71 3.26 -6.06 -12.13
C GLU A 71 3.25 -7.45 -11.49
N ALA A 72 3.83 -7.62 -10.31
CA ALA A 72 3.82 -8.88 -9.56
C ALA A 72 2.41 -9.29 -9.11
N LEU A 73 1.57 -8.33 -8.70
CA LEU A 73 0.15 -8.59 -8.43
C LEU A 73 -0.59 -9.03 -9.70
N ASN A 74 -0.36 -8.34 -10.82
CA ASN A 74 -0.97 -8.70 -12.11
C ASN A 74 -0.58 -10.09 -12.58
N ALA A 75 0.67 -10.49 -12.36
CA ALA A 75 1.18 -11.82 -12.68
C ALA A 75 0.72 -12.91 -11.69
N GLY A 76 0.03 -12.56 -10.59
CA GLY A 76 -0.36 -13.51 -9.54
C GLY A 76 0.82 -14.06 -8.75
N ALA A 77 1.99 -13.44 -8.82
CA ALA A 77 3.18 -13.83 -8.06
C ALA A 77 3.01 -13.55 -6.55
N VAL A 78 2.20 -12.58 -6.20
CA VAL A 78 1.81 -12.20 -4.83
C VAL A 78 0.29 -12.08 -4.72
N ASP A 79 -0.24 -12.16 -3.49
CA ASP A 79 -1.67 -12.16 -3.21
C ASP A 79 -2.22 -10.76 -2.91
N ILE A 80 -1.43 -9.94 -2.20
CA ILE A 80 -1.83 -8.62 -1.70
C ILE A 80 -0.62 -7.70 -1.61
N GLY A 81 -0.84 -6.40 -1.84
CA GLY A 81 0.19 -5.37 -1.71
C GLY A 81 -0.38 -3.97 -1.66
N ALA A 82 0.45 -3.00 -1.26
CA ALA A 82 0.03 -1.61 -1.17
C ALA A 82 0.45 -0.81 -2.41
N LEU A 83 -0.49 -0.08 -2.99
CA LEU A 83 -0.34 0.75 -4.18
C LEU A 83 -0.95 2.13 -3.93
N GLY A 84 -0.33 3.20 -4.43
CA GLY A 84 -0.98 4.51 -4.53
C GLY A 84 -1.95 4.56 -5.73
N ASP A 85 -2.66 5.68 -5.90
CA ASP A 85 -3.64 5.90 -6.97
C ASP A 85 -3.09 5.53 -8.35
N ALA A 86 -1.99 6.15 -8.71
CA ALA A 86 -1.40 6.03 -10.03
C ALA A 86 -0.96 4.58 -10.35
N PRO A 87 -0.11 3.93 -9.55
CA PRO A 87 0.30 2.54 -9.83
C PRO A 87 -0.88 1.57 -9.83
N TYR A 88 -1.92 1.80 -9.00
CA TYR A 88 -3.12 0.96 -9.03
C TYR A 88 -3.90 1.11 -10.34
N VAL A 89 -4.10 2.36 -10.81
CA VAL A 89 -4.75 2.62 -12.11
C VAL A 89 -3.96 1.99 -13.26
N PHE A 90 -2.62 2.09 -13.26
CA PHE A 90 -1.80 1.43 -14.28
C PHE A 90 -1.90 -0.09 -14.24
N ALA A 91 -1.97 -0.70 -13.06
CA ALA A 91 -2.17 -2.14 -12.92
C ALA A 91 -3.52 -2.57 -13.50
N LEU A 92 -4.61 -1.84 -13.21
CA LEU A 92 -5.91 -2.08 -13.81
C LEU A 92 -5.87 -1.90 -15.34
N GLY A 93 -5.19 -0.87 -15.84
CA GLY A 93 -4.99 -0.61 -17.26
C GLY A 93 -4.24 -1.71 -18.00
N ALA A 94 -3.34 -2.39 -17.31
CA ALA A 94 -2.64 -3.57 -17.78
C ALA A 94 -3.49 -4.86 -17.72
N GLY A 95 -4.75 -4.77 -17.27
CA GLY A 95 -5.68 -5.89 -17.20
C GLY A 95 -5.60 -6.70 -15.89
N ALA A 96 -4.96 -6.16 -14.85
CA ALA A 96 -4.85 -6.85 -13.57
C ALA A 96 -6.24 -7.05 -12.92
N SER A 97 -6.54 -8.29 -12.51
CA SER A 97 -7.74 -8.63 -11.76
C SER A 97 -7.53 -8.39 -10.28
N LEU A 98 -7.58 -7.12 -9.87
CA LEU A 98 -7.31 -6.64 -8.52
C LEU A 98 -8.56 -6.01 -7.90
N LYS A 99 -8.66 -6.12 -6.57
CA LYS A 99 -9.67 -5.42 -5.77
C LYS A 99 -8.99 -4.70 -4.61
N VAL A 100 -9.33 -3.45 -4.39
CA VAL A 100 -9.01 -2.73 -3.16
C VAL A 100 -9.80 -3.35 -2.01
N VAL A 101 -9.11 -3.78 -0.98
CA VAL A 101 -9.67 -4.41 0.23
C VAL A 101 -9.51 -3.54 1.48
N SER A 102 -8.60 -2.56 1.44
CA SER A 102 -8.43 -1.54 2.49
C SER A 102 -7.83 -0.27 1.89
N ILE A 103 -8.14 0.87 2.52
CA ILE A 103 -7.62 2.18 2.13
C ILE A 103 -7.09 2.88 3.37
N ILE A 104 -5.90 3.45 3.24
CA ILE A 104 -5.29 4.32 4.22
C ILE A 104 -5.19 5.72 3.60
N HIS A 105 -5.78 6.70 4.26
CA HIS A 105 -5.59 8.11 3.91
C HIS A 105 -4.39 8.66 4.67
N SER A 106 -3.46 9.28 3.94
CA SER A 106 -2.27 9.90 4.50
C SER A 106 -2.45 11.41 4.55
N GLU A 107 -2.47 11.96 5.75
CA GLU A 107 -2.50 13.41 6.00
C GLU A 107 -1.11 13.87 6.45
N GLY A 108 -0.51 14.81 5.71
CA GLY A 108 0.80 15.38 6.02
C GLY A 108 1.14 16.51 5.06
N ARG A 109 2.11 17.37 5.42
CA ARG A 109 2.38 18.59 4.64
C ARG A 109 3.09 18.35 3.32
N THR A 110 3.93 17.33 3.24
CA THR A 110 4.83 17.14 2.09
C THR A 110 5.01 15.67 1.71
N THR A 111 4.00 14.82 1.94
CA THR A 111 4.07 13.37 1.64
C THR A 111 4.46 13.06 0.20
N THR A 112 4.04 13.92 -0.74
CA THR A 112 4.42 13.89 -2.16
C THR A 112 4.70 15.31 -2.60
N ALA A 113 5.83 15.56 -3.28
CA ALA A 113 6.21 16.89 -3.71
C ALA A 113 7.00 16.88 -5.03
N LEU A 114 6.89 17.98 -5.78
CA LEU A 114 7.82 18.31 -6.83
C LEU A 114 8.86 19.27 -6.23
N VAL A 115 10.10 18.86 -6.25
CA VAL A 115 11.23 19.58 -5.66
C VAL A 115 12.20 20.04 -6.74
N VAL A 116 12.90 21.14 -6.47
CA VAL A 116 13.96 21.70 -7.31
C VAL A 116 15.21 21.90 -6.47
N PRO A 117 16.41 21.93 -7.06
CA PRO A 117 17.64 22.29 -6.34
C PRO A 117 17.49 23.64 -5.60
N LYS A 118 18.19 23.81 -4.47
CA LYS A 118 18.14 25.01 -3.61
C LYS A 118 18.28 26.31 -4.42
N ASP A 119 19.29 26.35 -5.27
CA ASP A 119 19.67 27.55 -6.04
C ASP A 119 19.02 27.59 -7.44
N SER A 120 18.03 26.71 -7.68
CA SER A 120 17.30 26.66 -8.95
C SER A 120 16.62 28.00 -9.25
N PRO A 121 16.71 28.51 -10.49
CA PRO A 121 15.96 29.69 -10.95
C PRO A 121 14.46 29.44 -11.04
N ILE A 122 14.01 28.15 -11.05
CA ILE A 122 12.61 27.77 -11.12
C ILE A 122 11.91 28.15 -9.81
N LYS A 123 10.98 29.09 -9.86
CA LYS A 123 10.24 29.61 -8.68
C LYS A 123 8.78 29.22 -8.68
N THR A 124 8.21 28.95 -9.86
CA THR A 124 6.80 28.59 -10.07
C THR A 124 6.71 27.36 -10.97
N VAL A 125 5.53 26.75 -11.01
CA VAL A 125 5.27 25.61 -11.93
C VAL A 125 5.38 26.04 -13.40
N ALA A 126 5.05 27.30 -13.74
CA ALA A 126 5.17 27.80 -15.10
C ALA A 126 6.64 27.82 -15.62
N ASP A 127 7.61 27.97 -14.71
CA ASP A 127 9.04 27.95 -15.05
C ASP A 127 9.54 26.55 -15.45
N LEU A 128 8.71 25.51 -15.31
CA LEU A 128 9.03 24.14 -15.73
C LEU A 128 8.94 23.95 -17.24
N LYS A 129 8.40 24.91 -17.99
CA LYS A 129 8.32 24.79 -19.46
C LYS A 129 9.71 24.57 -20.08
N GLY A 130 9.85 23.51 -20.87
CA GLY A 130 11.11 23.11 -21.49
C GLY A 130 12.11 22.43 -20.53
N LYS A 131 11.75 22.19 -19.26
CA LYS A 131 12.62 21.63 -18.23
C LYS A 131 12.54 20.09 -18.16
N LYS A 132 13.55 19.50 -17.53
CA LYS A 132 13.66 18.07 -17.30
C LYS A 132 13.12 17.70 -15.92
N ILE A 133 12.08 16.90 -15.86
CA ILE A 133 11.49 16.41 -14.62
C ILE A 133 11.80 14.92 -14.48
N VAL A 134 12.54 14.53 -13.43
CA VAL A 134 12.77 13.12 -13.13
C VAL A 134 11.69 12.58 -12.20
N THR A 135 11.25 11.35 -12.43
CA THR A 135 10.28 10.62 -11.58
C THR A 135 10.22 9.14 -11.98
N GLY A 136 9.52 8.31 -11.21
CA GLY A 136 9.18 6.93 -11.63
C GLY A 136 8.00 6.92 -12.60
N ARG A 137 8.11 6.19 -13.73
CA ARG A 137 6.97 6.05 -14.66
C ARG A 137 5.77 5.41 -13.95
N GLY A 138 4.59 6.00 -14.09
CA GLY A 138 3.35 5.50 -13.46
C GLY A 138 3.33 5.61 -11.93
N SER A 139 4.29 6.32 -11.32
CA SER A 139 4.32 6.55 -9.87
C SER A 139 3.39 7.70 -9.46
N ILE A 140 3.19 7.82 -8.14
CA ILE A 140 2.47 8.98 -7.57
C ILE A 140 3.19 10.30 -7.89
N GLY A 141 4.53 10.31 -7.97
CA GLY A 141 5.31 11.47 -8.41
C GLY A 141 5.02 11.85 -9.86
N HIS A 142 4.89 10.87 -10.76
CA HIS A 142 4.50 11.13 -12.14
C HIS A 142 3.12 11.79 -12.22
N TYR A 143 2.14 11.28 -11.46
CA TYR A 143 0.81 11.85 -11.37
C TYR A 143 0.82 13.27 -10.79
N LEU A 144 1.60 13.49 -9.72
CA LEU A 144 1.78 14.83 -9.17
C LEU A 144 2.33 15.81 -10.21
N ALA A 145 3.36 15.41 -10.99
CA ALA A 145 3.93 16.28 -12.01
C ALA A 145 2.87 16.68 -13.05
N ILE A 146 2.06 15.75 -13.55
CA ILE A 146 0.96 16.02 -14.48
C ILE A 146 -0.03 17.01 -13.87
N LYS A 147 -0.51 16.75 -12.65
CA LYS A 147 -1.45 17.63 -11.96
C LYS A 147 -0.86 19.01 -11.68
N ALA A 148 0.42 19.09 -11.32
CA ALA A 148 1.12 20.35 -11.10
C ALA A 148 1.20 21.17 -12.40
N LEU A 149 1.67 20.58 -13.50
CA LEU A 149 1.77 21.23 -14.81
C LEU A 149 0.42 21.82 -15.23
N ALA A 150 -0.68 21.07 -15.06
CA ALA A 150 -2.02 21.54 -15.38
C ALA A 150 -2.42 22.81 -14.62
N THR A 151 -1.92 23.04 -13.38
CA THR A 151 -2.20 24.28 -12.62
C THR A 151 -1.61 25.54 -13.27
N ALA A 152 -0.60 25.36 -14.12
CA ALA A 152 0.04 26.45 -14.88
C ALA A 152 -0.36 26.44 -16.37
N GLY A 153 -1.36 25.66 -16.76
CA GLY A 153 -1.76 25.52 -18.17
C GLY A 153 -0.74 24.79 -19.04
N LEU A 154 0.18 24.04 -18.42
CA LEU A 154 1.17 23.21 -19.11
C LEU A 154 0.67 21.76 -19.22
N THR A 155 1.20 21.05 -20.20
CA THR A 155 0.96 19.62 -20.45
C THR A 155 2.24 18.82 -20.32
N THR A 156 2.13 17.49 -20.42
CA THR A 156 3.30 16.60 -20.45
C THR A 156 4.23 16.84 -21.63
N GLN A 157 3.71 17.48 -22.72
CA GLN A 157 4.50 17.83 -23.91
C GLN A 157 5.37 19.08 -23.72
N ASP A 158 5.06 19.91 -22.71
CA ASP A 158 5.82 21.12 -22.40
C ASP A 158 7.09 20.86 -21.59
N VAL A 159 7.34 19.60 -21.18
CA VAL A 159 8.49 19.21 -20.34
C VAL A 159 9.15 17.94 -20.90
N GLN A 160 10.35 17.61 -20.38
CA GLN A 160 11.01 16.35 -20.67
C GLN A 160 10.98 15.45 -19.42
N PHE A 161 10.25 14.34 -19.46
CA PHE A 161 10.30 13.37 -18.38
C PHE A 161 11.51 12.43 -18.50
N ILE A 162 12.21 12.26 -17.37
CA ILE A 162 13.27 11.25 -17.18
C ILE A 162 12.70 10.22 -16.19
N PHE A 163 12.58 8.95 -16.61
CA PHE A 163 12.01 7.92 -15.77
C PHE A 163 13.09 7.04 -15.17
N LEU A 164 13.28 7.15 -13.84
CA LEU A 164 14.30 6.47 -13.05
C LEU A 164 13.74 5.99 -11.71
N LEU A 165 14.45 5.06 -11.07
CA LEU A 165 14.18 4.69 -9.68
C LEU A 165 14.55 5.83 -8.72
N PRO A 166 13.99 5.89 -7.51
CA PRO A 166 14.23 7.01 -6.59
C PRO A 166 15.70 7.27 -6.25
N SER A 167 16.51 6.21 -6.10
CA SER A 167 17.95 6.36 -5.81
C SER A 167 18.71 7.02 -6.97
N GLU A 168 18.39 6.67 -8.20
CA GLU A 168 18.98 7.23 -9.42
C GLU A 168 18.44 8.66 -9.65
N SER A 169 17.14 8.89 -9.38
CA SER A 169 16.51 10.20 -9.51
C SER A 169 17.18 11.26 -8.65
N ARG A 170 17.60 10.89 -7.43
CA ARG A 170 18.35 11.78 -6.56
C ARG A 170 19.69 12.19 -7.21
N LEU A 171 20.42 11.24 -7.75
CA LEU A 171 21.72 11.50 -8.37
C LEU A 171 21.63 12.48 -9.55
N VAL A 172 20.61 12.32 -10.41
CA VAL A 172 20.44 13.21 -11.58
C VAL A 172 19.90 14.58 -11.20
N LEU A 173 19.20 14.72 -10.07
CA LEU A 173 18.86 16.02 -9.52
C LEU A 173 20.09 16.72 -8.93
N ASP A 174 20.86 16.02 -8.10
CA ASP A 174 22.02 16.57 -7.39
C ASP A 174 23.14 17.01 -8.36
N ASN A 175 23.31 16.31 -9.49
CA ASN A 175 24.32 16.66 -10.53
C ASN A 175 23.81 17.60 -11.63
N GLY A 176 22.56 18.07 -11.54
CA GLY A 176 21.97 19.02 -12.50
C GLY A 176 21.54 18.42 -13.85
N THR A 177 21.54 17.10 -14.00
CA THR A 177 21.01 16.43 -15.22
C THR A 177 19.49 16.60 -15.32
N ALA A 178 18.77 16.64 -14.19
CA ALA A 178 17.36 16.98 -14.08
C ALA A 178 17.19 18.33 -13.39
N ASP A 179 16.20 19.12 -13.83
CA ASP A 179 15.87 20.44 -13.26
C ASP A 179 14.93 20.33 -12.05
N ALA A 180 14.11 19.27 -11.99
CA ALA A 180 13.15 19.01 -10.94
C ALA A 180 12.96 17.52 -10.73
N TRP A 181 12.53 17.14 -9.52
CA TRP A 181 12.16 15.77 -9.17
C TRP A 181 10.76 15.73 -8.55
N ALA A 182 9.86 14.96 -9.14
CA ALA A 182 8.57 14.65 -8.57
C ALA A 182 8.67 13.33 -7.79
N THR A 183 8.54 13.39 -6.47
CA THR A 183 8.85 12.30 -5.55
C THR A 183 7.90 12.26 -4.35
N TRP A 184 8.14 11.33 -3.44
CA TRP A 184 7.34 11.09 -2.23
C TRP A 184 8.24 10.74 -1.04
N ASP A 185 7.67 10.79 0.17
CA ASP A 185 8.41 10.41 1.38
C ASP A 185 8.79 8.92 1.41
N PRO A 186 9.95 8.60 1.96
CA PRO A 186 10.88 9.49 2.68
C PRO A 186 11.84 10.31 1.78
N TYR A 187 11.78 10.16 0.47
CA TYR A 187 12.73 10.80 -0.46
C TYR A 187 12.56 12.32 -0.48
N THR A 188 11.32 12.84 -0.40
CA THR A 188 11.06 14.29 -0.27
C THR A 188 11.79 14.85 0.93
N THR A 189 11.62 14.23 2.10
CA THR A 189 12.29 14.66 3.34
C THR A 189 13.81 14.52 3.25
N VAL A 190 14.33 13.43 2.64
CA VAL A 190 15.78 13.27 2.42
C VAL A 190 16.36 14.45 1.63
N VAL A 191 15.80 14.80 0.48
CA VAL A 191 16.41 15.84 -0.36
C VAL A 191 16.19 17.24 0.19
N THR A 192 15.11 17.50 0.87
CA THR A 192 14.86 18.81 1.50
C THR A 192 15.72 19.03 2.73
N SER A 193 16.02 17.97 3.51
CA SER A 193 16.87 18.09 4.70
C SER A 193 18.38 17.98 4.39
N GLN A 194 18.78 17.07 3.49
CA GLN A 194 20.19 16.75 3.22
C GLN A 194 20.77 17.55 2.06
N SER A 195 20.06 17.62 0.91
CA SER A 195 20.50 18.37 -0.28
C SER A 195 19.95 19.79 -0.31
N GLN A 196 19.20 20.20 0.71
CA GLN A 196 18.53 21.51 0.80
C GLN A 196 17.66 21.82 -0.43
N ALA A 197 17.17 20.79 -1.13
CA ALA A 197 16.24 20.99 -2.21
C ALA A 197 14.98 21.72 -1.70
N ARG A 198 14.39 22.51 -2.57
CA ARG A 198 13.22 23.32 -2.24
C ARG A 198 11.95 22.69 -2.82
N VAL A 199 10.90 22.59 -2.01
CA VAL A 199 9.58 22.20 -2.50
C VAL A 199 9.06 23.31 -3.41
N LEU A 200 8.79 22.99 -4.68
CA LEU A 200 8.14 23.87 -5.64
C LEU A 200 6.62 23.83 -5.46
N ILE A 201 6.07 22.60 -5.36
CA ILE A 201 4.65 22.38 -5.09
C ILE A 201 4.48 21.06 -4.32
N SER A 202 3.57 21.07 -3.33
CA SER A 202 3.15 19.88 -2.60
C SER A 202 1.95 19.20 -3.26
N GLY A 203 1.86 17.89 -3.13
CA GLY A 203 0.73 17.11 -3.62
C GLY A 203 -0.55 17.24 -2.79
N ASN A 204 -0.51 17.84 -1.59
CA ASN A 204 -1.61 17.80 -0.62
C ASN A 204 -2.99 18.21 -1.16
N GLN A 205 -3.03 19.19 -2.06
CA GLN A 205 -4.29 19.69 -2.65
C GLN A 205 -4.55 19.12 -4.06
N LEU A 206 -3.59 18.41 -4.61
CA LEU A 206 -3.64 17.88 -5.98
C LEU A 206 -3.91 16.39 -6.04
N LEU A 207 -3.65 15.67 -4.95
CA LEU A 207 -3.71 14.21 -4.87
C LEU A 207 -4.70 13.78 -3.79
N SER A 208 -5.24 12.57 -3.93
CA SER A 208 -6.12 11.96 -2.93
C SER A 208 -5.37 11.56 -1.66
N ASN A 209 -4.06 11.35 -1.75
CA ASN A 209 -3.18 10.82 -0.69
C ASN A 209 -3.67 9.46 -0.13
N HIS A 210 -4.28 8.64 -0.97
CA HIS A 210 -4.70 7.29 -0.60
C HIS A 210 -3.62 6.26 -0.90
N LEU A 211 -3.47 5.33 0.03
CA LEU A 211 -2.75 4.08 -0.15
C LEU A 211 -3.78 2.95 -0.18
N TYR A 212 -3.86 2.24 -1.29
CA TYR A 212 -4.77 1.13 -1.51
C TYR A 212 -4.08 -0.18 -1.19
N LEU A 213 -4.61 -0.94 -0.25
CA LEU A 213 -4.24 -2.33 -0.07
C LEU A 213 -5.06 -3.13 -1.08
N ALA A 214 -4.40 -3.61 -2.12
CA ALA A 214 -5.04 -4.31 -3.23
C ALA A 214 -4.69 -5.80 -3.20
N ALA A 215 -5.71 -6.65 -3.30
CA ALA A 215 -5.58 -8.09 -3.40
C ALA A 215 -6.00 -8.59 -4.78
N THR A 216 -5.41 -9.72 -5.22
CA THR A 216 -5.86 -10.39 -6.44
C THR A 216 -7.24 -11.01 -6.22
N SER A 217 -8.08 -11.04 -7.25
CA SER A 217 -9.40 -11.67 -7.17
C SER A 217 -9.30 -13.16 -6.79
N GLN A 218 -8.23 -13.83 -7.22
CA GLN A 218 -7.96 -15.22 -6.85
C GLN A 218 -7.67 -15.35 -5.34
N ALA A 219 -6.83 -14.45 -4.77
CA ALA A 219 -6.54 -14.48 -3.33
C ALA A 219 -7.81 -14.21 -2.51
N ILE A 220 -8.69 -13.31 -2.97
CA ILE A 220 -9.97 -13.03 -2.30
C ILE A 220 -10.86 -14.28 -2.28
N ALA A 221 -10.89 -15.05 -3.37
CA ALA A 221 -11.65 -16.29 -3.43
C ALA A 221 -11.07 -17.38 -2.53
N ASP A 222 -9.76 -17.58 -2.53
CA ASP A 222 -9.10 -18.72 -1.89
C ASP A 222 -8.63 -18.47 -0.46
N LYS A 223 -8.35 -17.21 -0.09
CA LYS A 223 -7.66 -16.82 1.15
C LYS A 223 -8.40 -15.73 1.91
N ARG A 224 -9.72 -15.68 1.80
CA ARG A 224 -10.54 -14.65 2.45
C ARG A 224 -10.29 -14.52 3.96
N PRO A 225 -10.20 -15.61 4.76
CA PRO A 225 -9.92 -15.49 6.19
C PRO A 225 -8.56 -14.86 6.49
N GLN A 226 -7.51 -15.20 5.71
CA GLN A 226 -6.18 -14.60 5.87
C GLN A 226 -6.19 -13.11 5.50
N LEU A 227 -6.91 -12.74 4.44
CA LEU A 227 -7.02 -11.34 4.01
C LEU A 227 -7.81 -10.50 5.02
N ASP A 228 -8.91 -11.02 5.59
CA ASP A 228 -9.69 -10.34 6.63
C ASP A 228 -8.81 -10.07 7.88
N ASP A 229 -8.06 -11.07 8.35
CA ASP A 229 -7.14 -10.91 9.49
C ASP A 229 -5.98 -9.96 9.16
N PHE A 230 -5.37 -10.10 7.96
CA PHE A 230 -4.26 -9.25 7.55
C PHE A 230 -4.66 -7.77 7.45
N VAL A 231 -5.81 -7.47 6.85
CA VAL A 231 -6.35 -6.11 6.76
C VAL A 231 -6.59 -5.53 8.15
N ALA A 232 -7.19 -6.30 9.06
CA ALA A 232 -7.43 -5.85 10.43
C ALA A 232 -6.12 -5.56 11.19
N ARG A 233 -5.06 -6.39 10.99
CA ARG A 233 -3.72 -6.14 11.54
C ARG A 233 -3.08 -4.88 10.99
N VAL A 234 -3.18 -4.66 9.69
CA VAL A 234 -2.68 -3.44 9.04
C VAL A 234 -3.39 -2.19 9.59
N ASP A 235 -4.71 -2.23 9.76
CA ASP A 235 -5.46 -1.11 10.32
C ASP A 235 -5.03 -0.79 11.78
N ARG A 236 -4.87 -1.82 12.64
CA ARG A 236 -4.37 -1.64 14.03
C ARG A 236 -2.92 -1.12 14.05
N ALA A 237 -2.09 -1.61 13.16
CA ALA A 237 -0.70 -1.18 13.07
C ALA A 237 -0.58 0.29 12.67
N TYR A 238 -1.41 0.79 11.75
CA TYR A 238 -1.45 2.21 11.42
C TYR A 238 -1.99 3.06 12.58
N ALA A 239 -3.00 2.60 13.31
CA ALA A 239 -3.45 3.26 14.53
C ALA A 239 -2.33 3.34 15.58
N TRP A 240 -1.56 2.25 15.75
CA TRP A 240 -0.38 2.23 16.63
C TRP A 240 0.70 3.23 16.17
N ALA A 241 1.02 3.28 14.87
CA ALA A 241 2.04 4.19 14.34
C ALA A 241 1.72 5.67 14.60
N ASN A 242 0.44 6.06 14.55
CA ASN A 242 0.01 7.42 14.86
C ASN A 242 0.28 7.83 16.32
N THR A 243 0.32 6.87 17.24
CA THR A 243 0.57 7.10 18.68
C THR A 243 2.02 6.78 19.08
N HIS A 244 2.78 6.08 18.23
CA HIS A 244 4.18 5.67 18.47
C HIS A 244 5.10 6.10 17.31
N PRO A 245 5.13 7.39 16.94
CA PRO A 245 5.84 7.85 15.73
C PRO A 245 7.36 7.63 15.81
N ASN A 246 7.96 7.69 16.99
CA ASN A 246 9.41 7.48 17.14
C ASN A 246 9.79 6.01 16.97
N GLU A 247 9.02 5.08 17.52
CA GLU A 247 9.23 3.64 17.41
C GLU A 247 9.03 3.18 15.96
N TYR A 248 8.00 3.70 15.31
CA TYR A 248 7.75 3.44 13.89
C TYR A 248 8.88 3.97 13.02
N ALA A 249 9.33 5.22 13.26
CA ALA A 249 10.48 5.81 12.57
C ALA A 249 11.76 4.98 12.74
N ALA A 250 12.03 4.48 13.96
CA ALA A 250 13.19 3.63 14.22
C ALA A 250 13.13 2.29 13.45
N ALA A 251 11.94 1.70 13.34
CA ALA A 251 11.74 0.48 12.53
C ALA A 251 11.99 0.75 11.05
N GLN A 252 11.47 1.86 10.51
CA GLN A 252 11.68 2.25 9.13
C GLN A 252 13.16 2.53 8.82
N ALA A 253 13.86 3.25 9.70
CA ALA A 253 15.28 3.56 9.52
C ALA A 253 16.14 2.29 9.42
N ARG A 254 15.86 1.28 10.23
CA ARG A 254 16.57 -0.02 10.16
C ARG A 254 16.39 -0.74 8.83
N ILE A 255 15.18 -0.67 8.24
CA ILE A 255 14.86 -1.39 7.00
C ILE A 255 15.33 -0.64 5.75
N THR A 256 15.19 0.69 5.76
CA THR A 256 15.56 1.52 4.61
C THR A 256 17.05 1.84 4.54
N GLY A 257 17.72 1.86 5.69
CA GLY A 257 19.09 2.39 5.82
C GLY A 257 19.16 3.92 5.70
N LEU A 258 18.01 4.62 5.68
CA LEU A 258 17.96 6.08 5.70
C LEU A 258 18.11 6.61 7.14
N PRO A 259 18.56 7.86 7.32
CA PRO A 259 18.75 8.45 8.63
C PRO A 259 17.47 8.45 9.48
N LEU A 260 17.62 8.22 10.79
CA LEU A 260 16.51 8.16 11.73
C LEU A 260 15.73 9.48 11.81
N ASP A 261 16.42 10.62 11.77
CA ASP A 261 15.80 11.95 11.81
C ASP A 261 14.88 12.22 10.64
N VAL A 262 15.20 11.70 9.45
CA VAL A 262 14.30 11.71 8.28
C VAL A 262 13.00 10.99 8.61
N HIS A 263 13.07 9.76 9.09
CA HIS A 263 11.87 8.98 9.42
C HIS A 263 11.08 9.56 10.60
N VAL A 264 11.76 10.12 11.59
CA VAL A 264 11.11 10.84 12.71
C VAL A 264 10.34 12.06 12.19
N THR A 265 10.92 12.81 11.27
CA THR A 265 10.26 13.96 10.63
C THR A 265 9.00 13.51 9.88
N VAL A 266 9.12 12.48 9.03
CA VAL A 266 7.97 11.93 8.28
C VAL A 266 6.88 11.44 9.25
N ALA A 267 7.22 10.61 10.23
CA ALA A 267 6.25 10.01 11.15
C ALA A 267 5.54 11.04 12.03
N LYS A 268 6.19 12.15 12.38
CA LYS A 268 5.57 13.25 13.14
C LYS A 268 4.67 14.14 12.29
N ASP A 269 5.02 14.32 11.03
CA ASP A 269 4.26 15.18 10.11
C ASP A 269 3.08 14.47 9.46
N THR A 270 3.05 13.14 9.47
CA THR A 270 2.04 12.34 8.78
C THR A 270 1.09 11.64 9.76
N ARG A 271 -0.21 11.62 9.42
CA ARG A 271 -1.22 10.78 10.05
C ARG A 271 -1.74 9.78 9.03
N LEU A 272 -1.88 8.54 9.45
CA LEU A 272 -2.25 7.41 8.59
C LEU A 272 -3.58 6.83 9.08
N ASN A 273 -4.65 7.19 8.40
CA ASN A 273 -6.02 6.92 8.85
C ASN A 273 -6.70 5.89 7.94
N PRO A 274 -7.09 4.71 8.45
CA PRO A 274 -7.98 3.82 7.72
C PRO A 274 -9.29 4.50 7.35
N VAL A 275 -9.68 4.46 6.07
CA VAL A 275 -10.94 5.02 5.57
C VAL A 275 -11.78 3.97 4.86
N THR A 276 -13.10 4.13 4.87
CA THR A 276 -14.03 3.20 4.22
C THR A 276 -13.92 3.29 2.71
N ILE A 277 -14.16 2.15 2.04
CA ILE A 277 -14.34 2.10 0.58
C ILE A 277 -15.72 2.63 0.27
N ASP A 278 -15.83 3.89 -0.13
CA ASP A 278 -17.07 4.56 -0.49
C ASP A 278 -17.05 5.09 -1.93
N ASP A 279 -18.17 5.65 -2.36
CA ASP A 279 -18.30 6.16 -3.73
C ASP A 279 -17.46 7.43 -3.97
N ALA A 280 -17.12 8.19 -2.93
CA ALA A 280 -16.27 9.38 -3.06
C ALA A 280 -14.83 8.98 -3.40
N VAL A 281 -14.30 7.96 -2.70
CA VAL A 281 -12.98 7.39 -2.99
C VAL A 281 -12.95 6.80 -4.42
N ILE A 282 -13.98 6.05 -4.81
CA ILE A 282 -14.06 5.47 -6.17
C ILE A 282 -14.06 6.55 -7.24
N ARG A 283 -14.84 7.62 -7.04
CA ARG A 283 -14.83 8.78 -7.97
C ARG A 283 -13.47 9.47 -8.03
N GLY A 284 -12.78 9.61 -6.88
CA GLY A 284 -11.45 10.18 -6.83
C GLY A 284 -10.44 9.39 -7.65
N LEU A 285 -10.48 8.06 -7.55
CA LEU A 285 -9.61 7.19 -8.35
C LEU A 285 -9.99 7.21 -9.84
N GLN A 286 -11.30 7.30 -10.17
CA GLN A 286 -11.73 7.46 -11.55
C GLN A 286 -11.15 8.73 -12.18
N ALA A 287 -11.16 9.85 -11.46
CA ALA A 287 -10.55 11.09 -11.94
C ALA A 287 -9.03 10.94 -12.22
N THR A 288 -8.33 10.08 -11.47
CA THR A 288 -6.94 9.74 -11.76
C THR A 288 -6.81 8.96 -13.08
N ALA A 289 -7.67 7.96 -13.30
CA ALA A 289 -7.68 7.18 -14.53
C ALA A 289 -8.01 8.04 -15.75
N ASP A 290 -9.01 8.92 -15.63
CA ASP A 290 -9.41 9.85 -16.70
C ASP A 290 -8.28 10.83 -17.04
N THR A 291 -7.56 11.35 -16.04
CA THR A 291 -6.38 12.20 -16.26
C THR A 291 -5.32 11.47 -17.09
N TYR A 292 -5.00 10.22 -16.72
CA TYR A 292 -4.00 9.45 -17.47
C TYR A 292 -4.46 9.08 -18.88
N GLN A 293 -5.76 8.88 -19.08
CA GLN A 293 -6.31 8.66 -20.44
C GLN A 293 -6.21 9.94 -21.28
N GLN A 294 -6.57 11.10 -20.73
CA GLN A 294 -6.46 12.40 -21.41
C GLN A 294 -5.03 12.73 -21.82
N GLU A 295 -4.04 12.38 -20.98
CA GLU A 295 -2.62 12.55 -21.28
C GLU A 295 -2.05 11.44 -22.20
N GLY A 296 -2.90 10.54 -22.71
CA GLY A 296 -2.47 9.45 -23.61
C GLY A 296 -1.62 8.37 -22.97
N LEU A 297 -1.56 8.32 -21.64
CA LEU A 297 -0.78 7.35 -20.88
C LEU A 297 -1.57 6.05 -20.62
N LEU A 298 -2.89 6.09 -20.71
CA LEU A 298 -3.77 4.94 -20.79
C LEU A 298 -4.43 4.90 -22.16
N LEU A 299 -4.28 3.76 -22.84
CA LEU A 299 -4.80 3.59 -24.21
C LEU A 299 -6.32 3.40 -24.29
N LYS A 300 -6.96 3.06 -23.17
CA LYS A 300 -8.39 2.76 -23.07
C LYS A 300 -8.98 3.38 -21.82
N HIS A 301 -10.26 3.69 -21.88
CA HIS A 301 -11.02 4.03 -20.67
C HIS A 301 -11.07 2.84 -19.72
N ILE A 302 -10.90 3.12 -18.43
CA ILE A 302 -10.95 2.13 -17.36
C ILE A 302 -12.06 2.54 -16.40
N ASP A 303 -13.06 1.67 -16.22
CA ASP A 303 -14.01 1.77 -15.12
C ASP A 303 -13.37 1.20 -13.85
N VAL A 304 -12.88 2.08 -12.97
CA VAL A 304 -12.21 1.67 -11.73
C VAL A 304 -13.19 1.12 -10.70
N SER A 305 -14.51 1.29 -10.85
CA SER A 305 -15.49 0.84 -9.85
C SER A 305 -15.44 -0.66 -9.60
N GLN A 306 -15.09 -1.43 -10.63
CA GLN A 306 -14.91 -2.87 -10.56
C GLN A 306 -13.65 -3.27 -9.76
N GLY A 307 -12.75 -2.35 -9.48
CA GLY A 307 -11.51 -2.54 -8.74
C GLY A 307 -11.66 -2.45 -7.22
N PHE A 308 -12.86 -2.54 -6.64
CA PHE A 308 -13.09 -2.42 -5.20
C PHE A 308 -13.93 -3.57 -4.64
N ASP A 309 -13.64 -4.00 -3.43
CA ASP A 309 -14.47 -4.95 -2.67
C ASP A 309 -14.94 -4.33 -1.36
N LYS A 310 -16.14 -3.75 -1.38
CA LYS A 310 -16.76 -3.09 -0.22
C LYS A 310 -17.10 -4.06 0.93
N SER A 311 -17.09 -5.38 0.69
CA SER A 311 -17.38 -6.36 1.73
C SER A 311 -16.35 -6.37 2.86
N PHE A 312 -15.13 -5.87 2.60
CA PHE A 312 -14.10 -5.72 3.61
C PHE A 312 -14.37 -4.56 4.60
N ASN A 313 -15.24 -3.60 4.27
CA ASN A 313 -15.60 -2.51 5.19
C ASN A 313 -16.17 -3.03 6.53
N ALA A 314 -16.88 -4.15 6.53
CA ALA A 314 -17.50 -4.74 7.73
C ALA A 314 -16.49 -5.26 8.77
N LYS A 315 -15.24 -5.48 8.36
CA LYS A 315 -14.16 -6.00 9.22
C LYS A 315 -13.19 -4.94 9.71
N ARG A 316 -13.38 -3.70 9.31
CA ARG A 316 -12.48 -2.59 9.69
C ARG A 316 -12.73 -2.15 11.12
N VAL A 317 -11.65 -1.92 11.84
CA VAL A 317 -11.73 -1.33 13.19
C VAL A 317 -11.98 0.19 13.03
N PRO A 318 -13.10 0.74 13.55
CA PRO A 318 -13.33 2.18 13.49
C PRO A 318 -12.21 2.92 14.22
N PHE A 319 -11.54 3.85 13.55
CA PHE A 319 -10.42 4.64 14.09
C PHE A 319 -10.76 5.36 15.41
N ASN A 320 -12.01 5.75 15.60
CA ASN A 320 -12.49 6.46 16.80
C ASN A 320 -12.56 5.61 18.08
N GLN A 321 -12.30 4.30 18.03
CA GLN A 321 -12.34 3.42 19.21
C GLN A 321 -10.95 2.97 19.69
N ALA A 322 -9.90 3.17 18.92
CA ALA A 322 -8.53 2.74 19.26
C ALA A 322 -7.72 3.80 20.03
N SER A 323 -8.26 4.98 20.27
CA SER A 323 -7.57 6.13 20.91
C SER A 323 -8.25 6.62 22.20
N ARG A 324 -8.93 5.71 22.93
CA ARG A 324 -9.37 5.98 24.31
C ARG A 324 -8.72 5.03 25.30
#